data_80abe2c63f952d50c8a2a9ca38589900
#
_entry.id   80abe2c63f952d50c8a2a9ca38589900
#
_cell.length_a   1.000
_cell.length_b   1.000
_cell.length_c   1.000
_cell.angle_alpha   90.00
_cell.angle_beta   90.00
_cell.angle_gamma   90.00
#
_symmetry.space_group_name_H-M   'P 1'
#
loop_
_entity.id
_entity.type
_entity.pdbx_description
1 polymer ?
#
loop_
_entity_poly.entity_id
_entity_poly.type
_entity_poly.pdbx_seq_one_letter_code
_entity_poly.pdbx_strand_id
1 'polypeptide(L)'
;DLTIEWNNQQVPSWLEVRHSGRETLIGRFVFAFGSARPVAEVKWDHGRFRFSIPPQWEPGTREMEFEGTLTDHALTGTMIYTDGKTYPFTGTRAPSLLREGKINWGKPVTLIGKDLSGWKATGKNQWTVENGVLKSLESGSNLMTEQTFTDFKLHVEFRYPAGSNSGVYLRGRYEVQINDAAGLEPWDIHFSSIYGFLPPHRNVARAAGEWQSYDITLVGRT
;
A
#
# COMPACT_ATOMS: atom_id res chain seq x y z
N ASP A 1 -11.48 -5.56 -3.66
CA ASP A 1 -11.22 -4.80 -2.44
C ASP A 1 -11.67 -5.64 -1.25
N LEU A 2 -10.86 -5.69 -0.20
CA LEU A 2 -11.12 -6.44 1.02
C LEU A 2 -11.20 -5.50 2.22
N THR A 3 -11.93 -5.94 3.24
CA THR A 3 -11.92 -5.34 4.58
C THR A 3 -11.66 -6.43 5.59
N ILE A 4 -10.57 -6.32 6.34
CA ILE A 4 -10.16 -7.30 7.36
C ILE A 4 -10.48 -6.71 8.73
N GLU A 5 -11.16 -7.46 9.58
CA GLU A 5 -11.43 -7.06 10.97
C GLU A 5 -10.21 -7.42 11.84
N TRP A 6 -9.27 -6.51 11.95
CA TRP A 6 -8.01 -6.72 12.66
C TRP A 6 -7.93 -5.87 13.92
N ASN A 7 -7.77 -6.51 15.09
CA ASN A 7 -7.67 -5.85 16.40
C ASN A 7 -8.79 -4.80 16.64
N ASN A 8 -10.04 -5.18 16.38
CA ASN A 8 -11.24 -4.33 16.49
C ASN A 8 -11.25 -3.12 15.54
N GLN A 9 -10.48 -3.16 14.48
CA GLN A 9 -10.47 -2.14 13.44
C GLN A 9 -10.77 -2.77 12.08
N GLN A 10 -11.45 -2.03 11.22
CA GLN A 10 -11.63 -2.40 9.83
C GLN A 10 -10.44 -1.91 9.02
N VAL A 11 -9.61 -2.84 8.56
CA VAL A 11 -8.42 -2.55 7.79
C VAL A 11 -8.69 -2.79 6.31
N PRO A 12 -8.57 -1.76 5.47
CA PRO A 12 -8.68 -1.94 4.03
C PRO A 12 -7.51 -2.77 3.51
N SER A 13 -7.83 -3.68 2.60
CA SER A 13 -6.89 -4.60 1.98
C SER A 13 -7.28 -4.85 0.54
N TRP A 14 -6.48 -5.58 -0.20
CA TRP A 14 -6.75 -5.87 -1.59
C TRP A 14 -6.10 -7.17 -2.04
N LEU A 15 -6.84 -7.94 -2.84
CA LEU A 15 -6.39 -9.18 -3.47
C LEU A 15 -6.66 -9.11 -4.97
N GLU A 16 -5.64 -9.38 -5.77
CA GLU A 16 -5.76 -9.71 -7.19
C GLU A 16 -5.50 -11.21 -7.39
N VAL A 17 -6.32 -11.85 -8.20
CA VAL A 17 -6.09 -13.22 -8.65
C VAL A 17 -6.14 -13.27 -10.16
N ARG A 18 -5.20 -13.97 -10.77
CA ARG A 18 -5.11 -14.14 -12.22
C ARG A 18 -4.58 -15.52 -12.59
N HIS A 19 -4.83 -15.93 -13.81
CA HIS A 19 -4.22 -17.12 -14.35
C HIS A 19 -2.73 -16.93 -14.65
N SER A 20 -1.95 -17.98 -14.37
CA SER A 20 -0.60 -18.19 -14.86
C SER A 20 -0.61 -19.52 -15.64
N GLY A 21 -0.81 -19.44 -16.93
CA GLY A 21 -1.13 -20.60 -17.74
C GLY A 21 -2.61 -20.98 -17.64
N ARG A 22 -2.94 -22.26 -17.84
CA ARG A 22 -4.34 -22.74 -17.91
C ARG A 22 -4.97 -23.03 -16.56
N GLU A 23 -4.23 -23.62 -15.66
CA GLU A 23 -4.75 -24.23 -14.42
C GLU A 23 -4.26 -23.54 -13.16
N THR A 24 -3.10 -22.89 -13.21
CA THR A 24 -2.50 -22.23 -12.05
C THR A 24 -3.07 -20.85 -11.84
N LEU A 25 -3.52 -20.57 -10.63
CA LEU A 25 -3.89 -19.22 -10.19
C LEU A 25 -2.78 -18.67 -9.31
N ILE A 26 -2.38 -17.45 -9.61
CA ILE A 26 -1.44 -16.65 -8.81
C ILE A 26 -2.11 -15.35 -8.40
N GLY A 27 -1.54 -14.65 -7.44
CA GLY A 27 -2.15 -13.41 -6.99
C GLY A 27 -1.15 -12.34 -6.56
N ARG A 28 -1.73 -11.24 -6.12
CA ARG A 28 -1.06 -10.19 -5.35
C ARG A 28 -1.96 -9.80 -4.19
N PHE A 29 -1.37 -9.57 -3.05
CA PHE A 29 -2.10 -9.22 -1.84
C PHE A 29 -1.41 -8.10 -1.09
N VAL A 30 -2.17 -7.11 -0.65
CA VAL A 30 -1.73 -6.10 0.32
C VAL A 30 -2.63 -6.17 1.55
N PHE A 31 -2.02 -6.14 2.72
CA PHE A 31 -2.72 -6.08 4.00
C PHE A 31 -2.82 -4.63 4.50
N ALA A 32 -2.34 -4.35 5.70
CA ALA A 32 -2.44 -3.02 6.32
C ALA A 32 -1.38 -2.03 5.83
N PHE A 33 -0.21 -2.54 5.45
CA PHE A 33 0.97 -1.74 5.12
C PHE A 33 1.75 -2.38 3.98
N GLY A 34 2.68 -1.63 3.41
CA GLY A 34 3.55 -2.06 2.33
C GLY A 34 2.86 -2.12 0.98
N SER A 35 3.50 -2.74 0.03
CA SER A 35 2.98 -2.93 -1.33
C SER A 35 2.27 -4.28 -1.47
N ALA A 36 1.52 -4.43 -2.56
CA ALA A 36 0.89 -5.69 -2.92
C ALA A 36 1.95 -6.74 -3.24
N ARG A 37 2.09 -7.72 -2.35
CA ARG A 37 3.06 -8.82 -2.43
C ARG A 37 2.58 -9.92 -3.37
N PRO A 38 3.50 -10.61 -4.07
CA PRO A 38 3.14 -11.79 -4.85
C PRO A 38 2.57 -12.90 -3.97
N VAL A 39 1.49 -13.53 -4.46
CA VAL A 39 0.95 -14.78 -3.97
C VAL A 39 1.31 -15.86 -4.99
N ALA A 40 2.16 -16.80 -4.60
CA ALA A 40 2.73 -17.77 -5.50
C ALA A 40 1.68 -18.73 -6.09
N GLU A 41 0.69 -19.10 -5.30
CA GLU A 41 -0.41 -19.96 -5.72
C GLU A 41 -1.70 -19.60 -4.96
N VAL A 42 -2.81 -19.55 -5.68
CA VAL A 42 -4.15 -19.48 -5.11
C VAL A 42 -4.86 -20.79 -5.45
N LYS A 43 -5.13 -21.63 -4.47
CA LYS A 43 -5.89 -22.86 -4.66
C LYS A 43 -7.38 -22.53 -4.75
N TRP A 44 -8.04 -23.08 -5.74
CA TRP A 44 -9.45 -22.84 -6.00
C TRP A 44 -10.19 -24.16 -6.15
N ASP A 45 -11.29 -24.30 -5.43
CA ASP A 45 -12.18 -25.44 -5.51
C ASP A 45 -13.64 -25.02 -5.27
N HIS A 46 -14.46 -25.11 -6.31
CA HIS A 46 -15.93 -24.91 -6.25
C HIS A 46 -16.37 -23.67 -5.43
N GLY A 47 -15.77 -22.52 -5.72
CA GLY A 47 -16.08 -21.26 -5.03
C GLY A 47 -15.29 -21.02 -3.76
N ARG A 48 -14.52 -22.01 -3.29
CA ARG A 48 -13.60 -21.85 -2.16
C ARG A 48 -12.20 -21.52 -2.66
N PHE A 49 -11.50 -20.66 -1.94
CA PHE A 49 -10.11 -20.35 -2.23
C PHE A 49 -9.27 -20.41 -0.97
N ARG A 50 -8.01 -20.69 -1.14
CA ARG A 50 -6.98 -20.58 -0.10
C ARG A 50 -5.65 -20.19 -0.69
N PHE A 51 -4.88 -19.43 0.06
CA PHE A 51 -3.48 -19.12 -0.23
C PHE A 51 -2.74 -18.81 1.06
N SER A 52 -1.41 -18.80 0.99
CA SER A 52 -0.56 -18.32 2.06
C SER A 52 0.49 -17.35 1.54
N ILE A 53 0.99 -16.50 2.42
CA ILE A 53 2.10 -15.59 2.14
C ILE A 53 3.06 -15.57 3.33
N PRO A 54 4.38 -15.58 3.07
CA PRO A 54 5.36 -15.43 4.13
C PRO A 54 5.31 -14.04 4.75
N PRO A 55 5.69 -13.89 6.02
CA PRO A 55 5.81 -12.60 6.66
C PRO A 55 6.87 -11.75 5.96
N GLN A 56 6.68 -10.44 5.92
CA GLN A 56 7.61 -9.46 5.39
C GLN A 56 8.01 -8.45 6.46
N TRP A 57 7.05 -7.76 7.02
CA TRP A 57 7.19 -6.83 8.14
C TRP A 57 6.47 -7.35 9.40
N GLU A 58 5.62 -8.35 9.23
CA GLU A 58 4.89 -8.96 10.33
C GLU A 58 5.85 -9.71 11.27
N PRO A 59 5.61 -9.69 12.58
CA PRO A 59 6.44 -10.41 13.53
C PRO A 59 6.29 -11.93 13.38
N GLY A 60 7.38 -12.67 13.63
CA GLY A 60 7.38 -14.13 13.58
C GLY A 60 7.77 -14.70 12.23
N THR A 61 7.72 -16.03 12.13
CA THR A 61 8.14 -16.80 10.94
C THR A 61 7.02 -17.60 10.30
N ARG A 62 5.84 -17.64 10.94
CA ARG A 62 4.68 -18.34 10.41
C ARG A 62 4.10 -17.58 9.23
N GLU A 63 3.77 -18.29 8.16
CA GLU A 63 3.00 -17.72 7.05
C GLU A 63 1.61 -17.26 7.50
N MET A 64 1.13 -16.20 6.91
CA MET A 64 -0.29 -15.83 7.00
C MET A 64 -1.08 -16.71 6.04
N GLU A 65 -2.12 -17.36 6.56
CA GLU A 65 -2.97 -18.25 5.79
C GLU A 65 -4.34 -17.61 5.56
N PHE A 66 -4.84 -17.73 4.36
CA PHE A 66 -6.12 -17.17 3.94
C PHE A 66 -7.00 -18.26 3.36
N GLU A 67 -8.24 -18.30 3.81
CA GLU A 67 -9.27 -19.13 3.20
C GLU A 67 -10.59 -18.40 3.13
N GLY A 68 -11.39 -18.71 2.11
CA GLY A 68 -12.67 -18.05 1.96
C GLY A 68 -13.51 -18.62 0.84
N THR A 69 -14.66 -17.99 0.66
CA THR A 69 -15.64 -18.34 -0.35
C THR A 69 -15.96 -17.10 -1.20
N LEU A 70 -15.98 -17.30 -2.51
CA LEU A 70 -16.44 -16.31 -3.48
C LEU A 70 -17.82 -16.73 -3.99
N THR A 71 -18.79 -15.83 -3.84
CA THR A 71 -20.08 -15.89 -4.51
C THR A 71 -20.10 -14.92 -5.69
N ASP A 72 -21.20 -14.81 -6.43
CA ASP A 72 -21.31 -13.89 -7.57
C ASP A 72 -21.02 -12.43 -7.23
N HIS A 73 -21.28 -12.03 -5.98
CA HIS A 73 -21.22 -10.62 -5.57
C HIS A 73 -20.33 -10.34 -4.36
N ALA A 74 -19.94 -11.35 -3.59
CA ALA A 74 -19.21 -11.15 -2.34
C ALA A 74 -18.14 -12.20 -2.11
N LEU A 75 -17.10 -11.79 -1.43
CA LEU A 75 -16.04 -12.64 -0.94
C LEU A 75 -16.05 -12.55 0.58
N THR A 76 -16.02 -13.70 1.25
CA THR A 76 -15.94 -13.80 2.71
C THR A 76 -14.91 -14.83 3.09
N GLY A 77 -14.23 -14.63 4.21
CA GLY A 77 -13.23 -15.59 4.65
C GLY A 77 -12.55 -15.21 5.95
N THR A 78 -11.49 -15.93 6.24
CA THR A 78 -10.67 -15.75 7.42
C THR A 78 -9.19 -15.70 7.06
N MET A 79 -8.46 -14.88 7.78
CA MET A 79 -7.01 -14.80 7.77
C MET A 79 -6.48 -15.33 9.10
N ILE A 80 -5.57 -16.29 9.07
CA ILE A 80 -4.75 -16.65 10.22
C ILE A 80 -3.47 -15.85 10.15
N TYR A 81 -3.27 -14.97 11.11
CA TYR A 81 -2.10 -14.09 11.16
C TYR A 81 -0.86 -14.80 11.69
N THR A 82 0.31 -14.19 11.62
CA THR A 82 1.59 -14.77 12.07
C THR A 82 1.61 -15.16 13.54
N ASP A 83 0.78 -14.54 14.38
CA ASP A 83 0.60 -14.89 15.80
C ASP A 83 -0.38 -16.06 16.05
N GLY A 84 -0.95 -16.63 14.98
CA GLY A 84 -1.91 -17.72 15.03
C GLY A 84 -3.36 -17.31 15.29
N LYS A 85 -3.64 -16.01 15.48
CA LYS A 85 -5.01 -15.53 15.62
C LYS A 85 -5.73 -15.47 14.29
N THR A 86 -7.03 -15.69 14.35
CA THR A 86 -7.91 -15.67 13.18
C THR A 86 -8.69 -14.36 13.12
N TYR A 87 -8.71 -13.76 11.94
CA TYR A 87 -9.39 -12.51 11.66
C TYR A 87 -10.33 -12.68 10.46
N PRO A 88 -11.62 -12.35 10.58
CA PRO A 88 -12.55 -12.43 9.47
C PRO A 88 -12.29 -11.29 8.48
N PHE A 89 -12.61 -11.55 7.22
CA PHE A 89 -12.63 -10.53 6.19
C PHE A 89 -13.82 -10.67 5.25
N THR A 90 -14.18 -9.55 4.65
CA THR A 90 -15.15 -9.47 3.57
C THR A 90 -14.53 -8.78 2.36
N GLY A 91 -15.11 -8.98 1.20
CA GLY A 91 -14.63 -8.32 0.00
C GLY A 91 -15.70 -8.13 -1.06
N THR A 92 -15.47 -7.14 -1.88
CA THR A 92 -16.27 -6.82 -3.07
C THR A 92 -15.37 -6.68 -4.28
N ARG A 93 -15.95 -6.86 -5.48
CA ARG A 93 -15.18 -6.69 -6.71
C ARG A 93 -14.65 -5.27 -6.82
N ALA A 94 -13.34 -5.15 -6.96
CA ALA A 94 -12.70 -3.86 -7.19
C ALA A 94 -13.12 -3.26 -8.53
N PRO A 95 -13.21 -1.92 -8.64
CA PRO A 95 -13.47 -1.25 -9.91
C PRO A 95 -12.44 -1.65 -10.98
N SER A 96 -12.89 -1.77 -12.23
CA SER A 96 -11.97 -1.92 -13.35
C SER A 96 -11.17 -0.63 -13.55
N LEU A 97 -9.85 -0.77 -13.65
CA LEU A 97 -8.94 0.33 -13.97
C LEU A 97 -8.41 0.22 -15.42
N LEU A 98 -9.03 -0.63 -16.25
CA LEU A 98 -8.73 -0.65 -17.67
C LEU A 98 -9.15 0.68 -18.30
N ARG A 99 -8.26 1.25 -19.09
CA ARG A 99 -8.46 2.52 -19.76
C ARG A 99 -8.36 2.34 -21.25
N GLU A 100 -9.29 2.96 -21.95
CA GLU A 100 -9.24 3.12 -23.40
C GLU A 100 -8.97 4.59 -23.72
N GLY A 101 -8.05 4.84 -24.67
CA GLY A 101 -7.74 6.18 -25.15
C GLY A 101 -6.69 6.96 -24.32
N LYS A 102 -6.55 8.23 -24.67
CA LYS A 102 -5.57 9.13 -24.04
C LYS A 102 -6.07 9.63 -22.69
N ILE A 103 -5.15 9.80 -21.76
CA ILE A 103 -5.43 10.41 -20.45
C ILE A 103 -5.51 11.92 -20.63
N ASN A 104 -6.60 12.50 -20.17
CA ASN A 104 -6.74 13.95 -20.07
C ASN A 104 -6.42 14.38 -18.63
N TRP A 105 -5.26 14.97 -18.45
CA TRP A 105 -4.84 15.47 -17.15
C TRP A 105 -5.66 16.71 -16.77
N GLY A 106 -6.19 16.70 -15.55
CA GLY A 106 -6.86 17.85 -14.95
C GLY A 106 -5.90 18.97 -14.55
N LYS A 107 -6.43 20.02 -13.94
CA LYS A 107 -5.60 21.08 -13.34
C LYS A 107 -4.88 20.54 -12.11
N PRO A 108 -3.66 21.05 -11.81
CA PRO A 108 -2.97 20.70 -10.57
C PRO A 108 -3.81 21.03 -9.32
N VAL A 109 -3.73 20.15 -8.32
CA VAL A 109 -4.36 20.30 -7.02
C VAL A 109 -3.27 20.38 -5.96
N THR A 110 -3.29 21.45 -5.15
CA THR A 110 -2.41 21.56 -4.00
C THR A 110 -2.99 20.77 -2.84
N LEU A 111 -2.27 19.73 -2.39
CA LEU A 111 -2.73 18.83 -1.34
C LEU A 111 -2.43 19.34 0.07
N ILE A 112 -1.38 20.15 0.26
CA ILE A 112 -1.00 20.70 1.57
C ILE A 112 -1.35 22.19 1.55
N GLY A 113 -2.35 22.56 2.32
CA GLY A 113 -2.82 23.93 2.49
C GLY A 113 -2.25 24.59 3.75
N LYS A 114 -3.09 25.35 4.44
CA LYS A 114 -2.75 26.02 5.71
C LYS A 114 -2.95 25.11 6.93
N ASP A 115 -3.71 24.05 6.78
CA ASP A 115 -4.10 23.08 7.81
C ASP A 115 -4.29 21.68 7.20
N LEU A 116 -4.87 20.78 7.97
CA LEU A 116 -5.15 19.40 7.54
C LEU A 116 -6.47 19.24 6.77
N SER A 117 -7.10 20.31 6.31
CA SER A 117 -8.31 20.22 5.49
C SER A 117 -8.05 19.38 4.23
N GLY A 118 -8.95 18.46 3.93
CA GLY A 118 -8.79 17.50 2.84
C GLY A 118 -7.96 16.25 3.18
N TRP A 119 -7.57 16.10 4.46
CA TRP A 119 -6.87 14.94 4.96
C TRP A 119 -7.60 14.26 6.12
N LYS A 120 -7.53 12.95 6.17
CA LYS A 120 -8.06 12.11 7.24
C LYS A 120 -6.95 11.24 7.81
N ALA A 121 -6.77 11.28 9.13
CA ALA A 121 -5.88 10.34 9.82
C ALA A 121 -6.54 8.95 9.91
N THR A 122 -5.76 7.90 9.74
CA THR A 122 -6.25 6.51 9.86
C THR A 122 -6.39 6.04 11.31
N GLY A 123 -5.99 6.86 12.27
CA GLY A 123 -6.09 6.62 13.71
C GLY A 123 -5.88 7.94 14.48
N LYS A 124 -5.23 7.89 15.64
CA LYS A 124 -4.88 9.09 16.40
C LYS A 124 -3.94 9.97 15.59
N ASN A 125 -4.37 11.21 15.32
CA ASN A 125 -3.59 12.13 14.50
C ASN A 125 -2.42 12.75 15.29
N GLN A 126 -1.22 12.66 14.73
CA GLN A 126 0.00 13.32 15.21
C GLN A 126 0.55 14.35 14.20
N TRP A 127 -0.12 14.51 13.06
CA TRP A 127 0.31 15.41 12.00
C TRP A 127 -0.14 16.83 12.24
N THR A 128 0.68 17.79 11.86
CA THR A 128 0.40 19.23 11.87
C THR A 128 0.85 19.87 10.56
N VAL A 129 0.30 21.04 10.25
CA VAL A 129 0.78 21.87 9.15
C VAL A 129 1.33 23.16 9.72
N GLU A 130 2.60 23.44 9.42
CA GLU A 130 3.28 24.66 9.82
C GLU A 130 4.00 25.28 8.64
N ASN A 131 3.67 26.54 8.33
CA ASN A 131 4.25 27.27 7.19
C ASN A 131 4.17 26.52 5.85
N GLY A 132 3.05 25.84 5.59
CA GLY A 132 2.83 25.03 4.38
C GLY A 132 3.58 23.70 4.34
N VAL A 133 4.19 23.30 5.46
CA VAL A 133 4.87 22.01 5.60
C VAL A 133 4.06 21.09 6.50
N LEU A 134 3.71 19.92 5.98
CA LEU A 134 3.09 18.84 6.71
C LEU A 134 4.15 18.11 7.55
N LYS A 135 3.95 18.06 8.87
CA LYS A 135 4.91 17.46 9.82
C LYS A 135 4.27 16.34 10.62
N SER A 136 4.97 15.22 10.75
CA SER A 136 4.69 14.21 11.77
C SER A 136 5.65 14.43 12.95
N LEU A 137 5.10 14.69 14.12
CA LEU A 137 5.90 15.00 15.33
C LEU A 137 6.42 13.73 16.02
N GLU A 138 5.78 12.60 15.75
CA GLU A 138 6.11 11.29 16.30
C GLU A 138 5.64 10.19 15.32
N SER A 139 6.04 8.95 15.56
CA SER A 139 5.45 7.80 14.87
C SER A 139 3.97 7.68 15.18
N GLY A 140 3.16 7.34 14.19
CA GLY A 140 1.72 7.23 14.40
C GLY A 140 0.94 6.91 13.14
N SER A 141 -0.26 7.45 13.04
CA SER A 141 -1.21 7.15 11.99
C SER A 141 -0.81 7.74 10.64
N ASN A 142 -1.17 7.05 9.57
CA ASN A 142 -1.07 7.58 8.23
C ASN A 142 -2.12 8.67 8.00
N LEU A 143 -1.80 9.63 7.13
CA LEU A 143 -2.78 10.54 6.53
C LEU A 143 -3.22 10.01 5.18
N MET A 144 -4.51 10.15 4.91
CA MET A 144 -5.12 9.80 3.65
C MET A 144 -5.85 11.02 3.09
N THR A 145 -5.72 11.30 1.80
CA THR A 145 -6.49 12.34 1.15
C THR A 145 -7.97 11.99 1.14
N GLU A 146 -8.84 12.93 1.48
CA GLU A 146 -10.30 12.76 1.34
C GLU A 146 -10.70 12.72 -0.13
N GLN A 147 -10.04 13.53 -0.97
CA GLN A 147 -10.19 13.45 -2.42
C GLN A 147 -9.57 12.17 -2.95
N THR A 148 -10.27 11.48 -3.83
CA THR A 148 -9.80 10.25 -4.49
C THR A 148 -9.24 10.56 -5.87
N PHE A 149 -8.19 9.80 -6.25
CA PHE A 149 -7.51 9.94 -7.52
C PHE A 149 -7.41 8.58 -8.20
N THR A 150 -7.76 8.50 -9.47
CA THR A 150 -7.64 7.25 -10.24
C THR A 150 -6.30 7.20 -11.00
N ASP A 151 -6.11 8.13 -11.91
CA ASP A 151 -4.83 8.35 -12.59
C ASP A 151 -4.29 9.70 -12.15
N PHE A 152 -3.02 9.78 -11.80
CA PHE A 152 -2.45 11.02 -11.32
C PHE A 152 -0.96 11.12 -11.59
N LYS A 153 -0.50 12.36 -11.60
CA LYS A 153 0.89 12.73 -11.43
C LYS A 153 1.00 13.42 -10.08
N LEU A 154 1.91 12.97 -9.25
CA LEU A 154 2.17 13.52 -7.92
C LEU A 154 3.59 14.03 -7.86
N HIS A 155 3.75 15.28 -7.45
CA HIS A 155 5.02 15.82 -6.97
C HIS A 155 4.95 15.95 -5.47
N VAL A 156 5.94 15.43 -4.76
CA VAL A 156 6.04 15.54 -3.30
C VAL A 156 7.48 15.85 -2.92
N GLU A 157 7.67 16.92 -2.14
CA GLU A 157 8.93 17.27 -1.51
C GLU A 157 8.91 16.86 -0.05
N PHE A 158 9.98 16.28 0.43
CA PHE A 158 10.08 15.79 1.80
C PHE A 158 11.51 15.83 2.33
N ARG A 159 11.62 15.81 3.64
CA ARG A 159 12.85 15.51 4.38
C ARG A 159 12.53 14.71 5.62
N TYR A 160 13.50 13.96 6.09
CA TYR A 160 13.35 13.08 7.24
C TYR A 160 14.59 13.17 8.17
N PRO A 161 14.44 12.95 9.48
CA PRO A 161 15.56 12.80 10.39
C PRO A 161 16.29 11.47 10.20
N ALA A 162 17.49 11.34 10.75
CA ALA A 162 18.25 10.09 10.73
C ALA A 162 17.45 8.92 11.33
N GLY A 163 17.57 7.74 10.74
CA GLY A 163 16.88 6.53 11.13
C GLY A 163 15.37 6.51 10.84
N SER A 164 14.88 7.46 10.07
CA SER A 164 13.44 7.59 9.77
C SER A 164 12.95 6.55 8.78
N ASN A 165 11.67 6.21 8.90
CA ASN A 165 10.92 5.38 7.96
C ASN A 165 9.53 5.99 7.73
N SER A 166 9.15 6.13 6.48
CA SER A 166 7.87 6.66 6.01
C SER A 166 7.59 6.14 4.60
N GLY A 167 6.54 6.64 3.95
CA GLY A 167 6.24 6.26 2.57
C GLY A 167 5.10 7.07 1.96
N VAL A 168 4.98 6.99 0.65
CA VAL A 168 3.87 7.54 -0.12
C VAL A 168 3.03 6.39 -0.66
N TYR A 169 1.83 6.20 -0.11
CA TYR A 169 0.91 5.16 -0.53
C TYR A 169 0.12 5.58 -1.77
N LEU A 170 0.14 4.74 -2.77
CA LEU A 170 -0.54 4.94 -4.04
C LEU A 170 -1.79 4.07 -4.09
N ARG A 171 -2.96 4.68 -3.88
CA ARG A 171 -4.28 4.00 -3.87
C ARG A 171 -4.37 2.82 -2.89
N GLY A 172 -3.59 2.83 -1.80
CA GLY A 172 -3.56 1.76 -0.81
C GLY A 172 -3.03 0.41 -1.32
N ARG A 173 -2.33 0.39 -2.46
CA ARG A 173 -1.82 -0.85 -3.07
C ARG A 173 -0.31 -0.91 -3.19
N TYR A 174 0.32 0.24 -3.32
CA TYR A 174 1.76 0.36 -3.46
C TYR A 174 2.28 1.44 -2.54
N GLU A 175 3.44 1.22 -1.98
CA GLU A 175 4.16 2.18 -1.18
C GLU A 175 5.46 2.56 -1.88
N VAL A 176 5.66 3.85 -2.15
CA VAL A 176 6.97 4.38 -2.53
C VAL A 176 7.71 4.71 -1.26
N GLN A 177 8.76 3.95 -0.99
CA GLN A 177 9.48 3.98 0.28
C GLN A 177 10.25 5.29 0.51
N ILE A 178 10.13 5.81 1.72
CA ILE A 178 10.94 6.91 2.25
C ILE A 178 11.63 6.40 3.52
N ASN A 179 12.94 6.21 3.47
CA ASN A 179 13.73 5.88 4.65
C ASN A 179 15.15 6.46 4.56
N ASP A 180 15.84 6.43 5.69
CA ASP A 180 17.24 6.85 5.77
C ASP A 180 18.15 5.76 5.22
N ALA A 181 18.37 5.82 3.90
CA ALA A 181 19.15 4.83 3.15
C ALA A 181 20.28 5.44 2.32
N ALA A 182 20.71 6.68 2.64
CA ALA A 182 21.80 7.33 1.92
C ALA A 182 23.07 6.48 1.96
N GLY A 183 23.66 6.23 0.78
CA GLY A 183 24.88 5.43 0.64
C GLY A 183 24.71 3.91 0.73
N LEU A 184 23.47 3.40 0.93
CA LEU A 184 23.19 1.97 0.90
C LEU A 184 22.99 1.47 -0.54
N GLU A 185 23.22 0.18 -0.75
CA GLU A 185 22.89 -0.46 -2.01
C GLU A 185 21.37 -0.46 -2.27
N PRO A 186 20.93 -0.36 -3.54
CA PRO A 186 19.52 -0.48 -3.89
C PRO A 186 18.94 -1.82 -3.41
N TRP A 187 17.82 -1.75 -2.70
CA TRP A 187 17.06 -2.92 -2.27
C TRP A 187 15.57 -2.60 -2.29
N ASP A 188 14.72 -3.63 -2.31
CA ASP A 188 13.27 -3.49 -2.41
C ASP A 188 12.60 -2.93 -1.14
N ILE A 189 13.35 -2.73 -0.05
CA ILE A 189 12.91 -2.06 1.17
C ILE A 189 13.61 -0.72 1.42
N HIS A 190 14.48 -0.28 0.50
CA HIS A 190 15.21 0.97 0.64
C HIS A 190 14.52 2.13 -0.11
N PHE A 191 15.03 3.32 0.12
CA PHE A 191 14.57 4.58 -0.48
C PHE A 191 14.20 4.46 -1.96
N SER A 192 13.03 4.99 -2.32
CA SER A 192 12.43 4.97 -3.67
C SER A 192 12.07 3.59 -4.24
N SER A 193 12.18 2.50 -3.46
CA SER A 193 11.60 1.22 -3.85
C SER A 193 10.08 1.29 -3.89
N ILE A 194 9.46 0.39 -4.67
CA ILE A 194 8.08 -0.03 -4.40
C ILE A 194 8.20 -1.11 -3.33
N TYR A 195 7.93 -0.73 -2.09
CA TYR A 195 8.30 -1.48 -0.87
C TYR A 195 7.96 -2.96 -0.95
N GLY A 196 8.99 -3.80 -0.80
CA GLY A 196 8.89 -5.26 -0.84
C GLY A 196 8.47 -5.85 -2.20
N PHE A 197 8.56 -5.06 -3.27
CA PHE A 197 8.09 -5.48 -4.59
C PHE A 197 9.12 -5.19 -5.70
N LEU A 198 9.70 -4.00 -5.73
CA LEU A 198 10.62 -3.58 -6.79
C LEU A 198 11.70 -2.65 -6.23
N PRO A 199 12.98 -3.03 -6.32
CA PRO A 199 14.07 -2.15 -5.93
C PRO A 199 14.22 -0.99 -6.93
N PRO A 200 14.73 0.17 -6.51
CA PRO A 200 15.10 1.22 -7.42
C PRO A 200 16.29 0.80 -8.29
N HIS A 201 16.40 1.35 -9.49
CA HIS A 201 17.55 1.08 -10.36
C HIS A 201 18.89 1.52 -9.73
N ARG A 202 18.86 2.59 -8.95
CA ARG A 202 19.99 3.10 -8.16
C ARG A 202 19.48 3.82 -6.93
N ASN A 203 20.25 3.84 -5.86
CA ASN A 203 19.96 4.67 -4.71
C ASN A 203 20.36 6.12 -4.99
N VAL A 204 19.41 7.04 -4.84
CA VAL A 204 19.60 8.49 -5.01
C VAL A 204 19.22 9.25 -3.74
N ALA A 205 19.08 8.55 -2.60
CA ALA A 205 18.78 9.16 -1.32
C ALA A 205 19.85 10.20 -0.95
N ARG A 206 19.40 11.38 -0.53
CA ARG A 206 20.25 12.38 0.10
C ARG A 206 20.37 12.09 1.59
N ALA A 207 21.31 12.74 2.25
CA ALA A 207 21.49 12.62 3.68
C ALA A 207 20.23 13.03 4.46
N ALA A 208 20.05 12.44 5.64
CA ALA A 208 18.98 12.84 6.56
C ALA A 208 19.02 14.36 6.82
N GLY A 209 17.84 14.99 6.87
CA GLY A 209 17.68 16.43 7.02
C GLY A 209 17.70 17.24 5.71
N GLU A 210 18.14 16.67 4.59
CA GLU A 210 18.10 17.33 3.30
C GLU A 210 16.73 17.17 2.62
N TRP A 211 16.29 18.21 1.92
CA TRP A 211 15.09 18.16 1.09
C TRP A 211 15.31 17.31 -0.15
N GLN A 212 14.34 16.47 -0.42
CA GLN A 212 14.29 15.51 -1.53
C GLN A 212 12.90 15.52 -2.14
N SER A 213 12.75 14.97 -3.34
CA SER A 213 11.45 14.92 -4.00
C SER A 213 11.23 13.61 -4.74
N TYR A 214 9.95 13.26 -4.89
CA TYR A 214 9.47 12.27 -5.84
C TYR A 214 8.54 12.90 -6.85
N ASP A 215 8.72 12.50 -8.10
CA ASP A 215 7.76 12.69 -9.18
C ASP A 215 7.19 11.33 -9.57
N ILE A 216 5.93 11.10 -9.24
CA ILE A 216 5.27 9.81 -9.39
C ILE A 216 4.17 9.93 -10.44
N THR A 217 4.14 9.00 -11.39
CA THR A 217 3.03 8.85 -12.32
C THR A 217 2.37 7.50 -12.12
N LEU A 218 1.08 7.48 -11.80
CA LEU A 218 0.28 6.27 -11.66
C LEU A 218 -0.88 6.31 -12.64
N VAL A 219 -0.96 5.32 -13.52
CA VAL A 219 -1.96 5.23 -14.59
C VAL A 219 -2.54 3.83 -14.65
N GLY A 220 -3.87 3.73 -14.61
CA GLY A 220 -4.53 2.44 -14.68
C GLY A 220 -4.06 1.52 -13.54
N ARG A 221 -3.38 0.44 -13.90
CA ARG A 221 -2.82 -0.54 -12.95
C ARG A 221 -1.33 -0.37 -12.67
N THR A 222 -0.69 0.56 -13.35
CA THR A 222 0.77 0.79 -13.31
C THR A 222 1.12 2.20 -12.88
#